data_28cd9334162044445723b7e5b7cf17fb
#
_entry.id   28cd9334162044445723b7e5b7cf17fb
#
_cell.length_a   1.000
_cell.length_b   1.000
_cell.length_c   1.000
_cell.angle_alpha   90.00
_cell.angle_beta   90.00
_cell.angle_gamma   90.00
#
_symmetry.space_group_name_H-M   'P 1'
#
loop_
_entity.id
_entity.type
_entity.pdbx_description
1 polymer ?
#
loop_
_entity_poly.entity_id
_entity_poly.type
_entity_poly.pdbx_seq_one_letter_code
_entity_poly.pdbx_strand_id
1 'polypeptide(L)' 'MIDLHRLKGEPFVLNADWIKTVESCPDTRIVLVNGEVFLVQESVTEVTERVVRYRRQIGIPLPGKAAPNA' A
#
# COMPACT_ATOMS: atom_id res chain seq x y z
N MET A 1 9.06 -1.68 0.47
CA MET A 1 8.72 -1.38 -0.94
C MET A 1 7.73 -2.39 -1.46
N ILE A 2 6.73 -1.95 -2.18
CA ILE A 2 5.74 -2.84 -2.79
C ILE A 2 5.66 -2.53 -4.27
N ASP A 3 5.37 -3.57 -5.07
CA ASP A 3 5.26 -3.45 -6.51
C ASP A 3 3.82 -3.22 -6.90
N LEU A 4 3.58 -2.19 -7.70
CA LEU A 4 2.24 -1.84 -8.17
C LEU A 4 2.30 -1.46 -9.64
N HIS A 5 1.13 -1.29 -10.25
CA HIS A 5 1.03 -0.90 -11.65
C HIS A 5 0.14 0.33 -11.77
N ARG A 6 0.60 1.34 -12.50
CA ARG A 6 -0.23 2.51 -12.80
C ARG A 6 -1.39 2.08 -13.67
N LEU A 7 -2.41 2.91 -13.78
CA LEU A 7 -3.59 2.56 -14.57
C LEU A 7 -3.25 2.14 -15.99
N LYS A 8 -2.22 2.72 -16.57
CA LYS A 8 -1.80 2.40 -17.94
C LYS A 8 -0.97 1.12 -18.02
N GLY A 9 -0.69 0.49 -16.89
CA GLY A 9 0.05 -0.77 -16.87
C GLY A 9 1.53 -0.64 -16.55
N GLU A 10 2.04 0.55 -16.39
CA GLU A 10 3.45 0.75 -16.08
C GLU A 10 3.76 0.28 -14.67
N PRO A 11 4.74 -0.60 -14.50
CA PRO A 11 5.11 -1.05 -13.15
C PRO A 11 5.90 0.04 -12.42
N PHE A 12 5.72 0.10 -11.12
CA PHE A 12 6.53 0.98 -10.28
C PHE A 12 6.61 0.41 -8.87
N VAL A 13 7.58 0.90 -8.13
CA VAL A 13 7.82 0.46 -6.75
C VAL A 13 7.49 1.62 -5.83
N LEU A 14 6.71 1.36 -4.80
CA LEU A 14 6.25 2.37 -3.87
C LEU A 14 6.74 2.05 -2.48
N ASN A 15 7.17 3.08 -1.75
CA ASN A 15 7.52 2.93 -0.35
C ASN A 15 6.24 2.83 0.48
N ALA A 16 5.95 1.63 0.97
CA ALA A 16 4.72 1.37 1.71
C ALA A 16 4.60 2.22 2.96
N ASP A 17 5.71 2.62 3.55
CA ASP A 17 5.69 3.42 4.77
C ASP A 17 5.19 4.84 4.55
N TRP A 18 5.12 5.28 3.30
CA TRP A 18 4.65 6.62 2.96
C TRP A 18 3.16 6.67 2.65
N ILE A 19 2.48 5.53 2.64
CA ILE A 19 1.06 5.47 2.33
C ILE A 19 0.27 6.03 3.50
N LYS A 20 -0.58 7.01 3.20
CA LYS A 20 -1.49 7.60 4.16
C LYS A 20 -2.87 6.96 4.08
N THR A 21 -3.43 6.89 2.88
CA THR A 21 -4.74 6.27 2.66
C THR A 21 -4.77 5.51 1.36
N VAL A 22 -5.63 4.49 1.30
CA VAL A 22 -5.92 3.73 0.09
C VAL A 22 -7.43 3.70 -0.05
N GLU A 23 -7.94 4.19 -1.18
CA GLU A 23 -9.38 4.30 -1.41
C GLU A 23 -9.75 3.72 -2.77
N SER A 24 -11.01 3.33 -2.90
CA SER A 24 -11.53 2.84 -4.18
C SER A 24 -12.63 3.81 -4.64
N CYS A 25 -12.35 4.65 -5.66
CA CYS A 25 -13.34 5.64 -6.09
C CYS A 25 -12.97 6.26 -7.45
N PRO A 26 -13.38 5.73 -8.57
CA PRO A 26 -13.71 4.34 -8.83
C PRO A 26 -12.47 3.47 -8.90
N ASP A 27 -11.30 4.06 -9.17
CA ASP A 27 -10.04 3.34 -9.23
C ASP A 27 -9.38 3.35 -7.86
N THR A 28 -8.45 2.44 -7.66
CA THR A 28 -7.68 2.41 -6.42
C THR A 28 -6.78 3.64 -6.38
N ARG A 29 -6.96 4.44 -5.35
CA ARG A 29 -6.26 5.70 -5.17
C ARG A 29 -5.42 5.64 -3.91
N ILE A 30 -4.13 5.85 -4.06
CA ILE A 30 -3.18 5.83 -2.95
C ILE A 30 -2.71 7.24 -2.70
N VAL A 31 -2.91 7.74 -1.49
CA VAL A 31 -2.44 9.07 -1.09
C VAL A 31 -1.27 8.89 -0.14
N LEU A 32 -0.16 9.55 -0.44
CA LEU A 32 1.03 9.48 0.37
C LEU A 32 1.05 10.60 1.40
N VAL A 33 1.87 10.43 2.44
CA VAL A 33 1.96 11.41 3.52
C VAL A 33 2.44 12.78 3.04
N ASN A 34 3.15 12.84 1.91
CA ASN A 34 3.59 14.11 1.34
C ASN A 34 2.56 14.73 0.41
N GLY A 35 1.38 14.13 0.28
CA GLY A 35 0.30 14.66 -0.56
C GLY A 35 0.27 14.12 -1.98
N GLU A 36 1.26 13.35 -2.39
CA GLU A 36 1.23 12.75 -3.73
C GLU A 36 0.14 11.71 -3.84
N VAL A 37 -0.43 11.57 -5.03
CA VAL A 37 -1.53 10.64 -5.29
C VAL A 37 -1.15 9.74 -6.47
N PHE A 38 -1.40 8.45 -6.31
CA PHE A 38 -1.19 7.47 -7.37
C PHE A 38 -2.49 6.70 -7.61
N LEU A 39 -2.83 6.51 -8.88
CA LEU A 39 -3.94 5.63 -9.26
C LEU A 39 -3.32 4.34 -9.79
N VAL A 40 -3.77 3.21 -9.27
CA VAL A 40 -3.17 1.92 -9.60
C VAL A 40 -4.22 0.92 -10.05
N GLN A 41 -3.76 -0.12 -10.76
CA GLN A 41 -4.63 -1.19 -11.25
C GLN A 41 -5.03 -2.15 -10.14
N GLU A 42 -4.17 -2.33 -9.15
CA GLU A 42 -4.45 -3.25 -8.06
C GLU A 42 -5.65 -2.79 -7.24
N SER A 43 -6.43 -3.73 -6.75
CA SER A 43 -7.56 -3.40 -5.86
C SER A 43 -7.05 -2.96 -4.50
N VAL A 44 -7.94 -2.33 -3.72
CA VAL A 44 -7.60 -1.95 -2.34
C VAL A 44 -7.16 -3.19 -1.56
N THR A 45 -7.84 -4.31 -1.76
CA THR A 45 -7.47 -5.56 -1.09
C THR A 45 -6.05 -6.00 -1.47
N GLU A 46 -5.74 -5.94 -2.77
CA GLU A 46 -4.41 -6.33 -3.24
C GLU A 46 -3.32 -5.44 -2.68
N VAL A 47 -3.56 -4.12 -2.67
CA VAL A 47 -2.60 -3.18 -2.10
C VAL A 47 -2.38 -3.47 -0.62
N THR A 48 -3.48 -3.68 0.11
CA THR A 48 -3.41 -3.97 1.54
C THR A 48 -2.63 -5.25 1.80
N GLU A 49 -2.88 -6.29 1.01
CA GLU A 49 -2.16 -7.55 1.17
C GLU A 49 -0.66 -7.39 0.93
N ARG A 50 -0.29 -6.58 -0.05
CA ARG A 50 1.13 -6.33 -0.34
C ARG A 50 1.80 -5.56 0.79
N VAL A 51 1.10 -4.60 1.37
CA VAL A 51 1.63 -3.86 2.52
C VAL A 51 1.83 -4.78 3.72
N VAL A 52 0.84 -5.63 4.00
CA VAL A 52 0.93 -6.59 5.11
C VAL A 52 2.10 -7.54 4.89
N ARG A 53 2.23 -8.07 3.68
CA ARG A 53 3.33 -8.98 3.36
C ARG A 53 4.69 -8.31 3.53
N TYR A 54 4.80 -7.07 3.06
CA TYR A 54 6.03 -6.30 3.20
C TYR A 54 6.40 -6.14 4.68
N ARG A 55 5.44 -5.77 5.52
CA ARG A 55 5.71 -5.56 6.93
C ARG A 55 6.10 -6.85 7.64
N ARG A 56 5.52 -7.97 7.24
CA ARG A 56 5.91 -9.27 7.78
C ARG A 56 7.32 -9.63 7.40
N GLN A 57 7.71 -9.35 6.16
CA GLN A 57 9.05 -9.67 5.67
C GLN A 57 10.13 -8.90 6.41
N ILE A 58 9.85 -7.66 6.79
CA ILE A 58 10.84 -6.84 7.50
C ILE A 58 10.65 -6.87 9.01
N GLY A 59 9.66 -7.65 9.50
CA GLY A 59 9.48 -7.84 10.92
C GLY A 59 8.86 -6.68 11.68
N ILE A 60 8.26 -5.72 10.98
CA ILE A 60 7.63 -4.57 11.63
C ILE A 60 6.15 -4.86 11.85
N PRO A 61 5.65 -4.76 13.10
CA PRO A 61 4.23 -4.97 13.36
C PRO A 61 3.37 -3.91 12.68
N LEU A 62 2.14 -4.27 12.35
CA LEU A 62 1.20 -3.31 11.78
C LEU A 62 0.77 -2.31 12.85
N PRO A 63 0.63 -1.03 12.48
CA PRO A 63 0.11 -0.03 13.40
C PRO A 63 -1.28 -0.42 13.89
N GLY A 64 -1.54 -0.23 15.16
CA GLY A 64 -2.85 -0.52 15.74
C GLY A 64 -3.14 -1.98 15.98
N LYS A 65 -2.27 -2.85 15.53
CA LYS A 65 -2.34 -4.27 15.85
C LYS A 65 -1.28 -4.50 16.88
N ALA A 66 -1.58 -4.27 18.09
CA ALA A 66 -0.62 -4.63 19.09
C ALA A 66 -0.14 -6.01 18.74
N ALA A 67 1.03 -6.09 18.56
CA ALA A 67 1.62 -7.34 18.25
C ALA A 67 1.07 -8.34 19.20
N PRO A 68 0.59 -8.95 19.13
CA PRO A 68 0.24 -9.59 20.06
C PRO A 68 0.48 -10.71 20.24
N ASN A 69 0.50 -10.36 19.99
CA ASN A 69 0.61 -10.84 20.05
C ASN A 69 1.05 -11.16 19.76
N ALA A 70 1.27 -10.86 19.58
CA ALA A 70 1.63 -11.10 19.39
C ALA A 70 1.75 -11.59 19.43
#